data_562362fbec27d0f94bb6865cb5118b9d
#
_entry.id   562362fbec27d0f94bb6865cb5118b9d
#
_cell.length_a   1.000
_cell.length_b   1.000
_cell.length_c   1.000
_cell.angle_alpha   90.00
_cell.angle_beta   90.00
_cell.angle_gamma   90.00
#
_symmetry.space_group_name_H-M   'P 1'
#
loop_
_entity.id
_entity.type
_entity.pdbx_description
1 polymer ?
#
loop_
_entity_poly.entity_id
_entity_poly.type
_entity_poly.pdbx_seq_one_letter_code
_entity_poly.pdbx_strand_id
1 'polypeptide(L)' 'MSRNNEEKLTSVKLIDELYKKFREKSIRDDFSLQKLVNRSIDLFVHDEEFAKTIKDYDNLEKSGSKY' A
#
# COMPACT_ATOMS: atom_id res chain seq x y z
N MET A 1 7.36 -23.00 -4.84
CA MET A 1 7.57 -22.67 -4.50
C MET A 1 7.83 -22.26 -3.81
N SER A 2 7.97 -21.92 -3.75
CA SER A 2 8.38 -21.35 -3.21
C SER A 2 8.61 -21.03 -2.50
N ARG A 3 8.58 -20.90 -2.42
CA ARG A 3 9.04 -20.43 -1.76
C ARG A 3 9.42 -19.78 -1.00
N ASN A 4 8.78 -19.62 -1.28
CA ASN A 4 9.82 -18.82 -0.68
C ASN A 4 9.26 -17.64 0.09
N ASN A 5 9.38 -17.69 1.40
CA ASN A 5 8.80 -16.67 2.27
C ASN A 5 9.85 -15.75 2.86
N GLU A 6 10.97 -15.61 2.17
CA GLU A 6 11.98 -14.69 2.65
C GLU A 6 11.49 -13.26 2.53
N GLU A 7 11.71 -12.49 3.56
CA GLU A 7 11.32 -11.09 3.57
C GLU A 7 12.51 -10.22 3.26
N LYS A 8 12.27 -9.19 2.48
CA LYS A 8 13.29 -8.25 2.13
C LYS A 8 12.95 -6.90 2.72
N LEU A 9 13.93 -6.28 3.36
CA LEU A 9 13.74 -4.96 3.93
C LEU A 9 13.90 -3.92 2.82
N THR A 10 12.86 -3.13 2.62
CA THR A 10 12.90 -2.04 1.66
C THR A 10 12.46 -0.78 2.37
N SER A 11 12.83 0.38 1.83
CA SER A 11 12.39 1.63 2.41
C SER A 11 11.53 2.40 1.42
N VAL A 12 10.47 2.99 1.93
CA VAL A 12 9.52 3.75 1.15
C VAL A 12 9.21 5.04 1.90
N LYS A 13 9.20 6.14 1.18
CA LYS A 13 8.82 7.41 1.78
C LYS A 13 7.30 7.56 1.66
N LEU A 14 6.66 7.87 2.76
CA LEU A 14 5.21 8.02 2.78
C LEU A 14 4.85 9.47 3.03
N ILE A 15 3.73 9.89 2.47
CA ILE A 15 3.20 11.21 2.77
C ILE A 15 2.77 11.19 4.24
N ASP A 16 3.31 12.14 5.01
CA ASP A 16 3.14 12.12 6.45
C ASP A 16 1.66 12.13 6.86
N GLU A 17 0.88 12.96 6.22
CA GLU A 17 -0.55 13.07 6.52
C GLU A 17 -1.27 11.74 6.29
N LEU A 18 -0.95 11.08 5.19
CA LEU A 18 -1.55 9.79 4.88
C LEU A 18 -1.13 8.72 5.86
N TYR A 19 0.14 8.75 6.26
CA TYR A 19 0.65 7.77 7.19
C TYR A 19 -0.04 7.90 8.55
N LYS A 20 -0.25 9.14 8.99
CA LYS A 20 -0.94 9.37 10.26
C LYS A 20 -2.36 8.83 10.21
N LYS A 21 -3.05 9.09 9.12
CA LYS A 21 -4.43 8.60 8.97
C LYS A 21 -4.47 7.09 8.89
N PHE A 22 -3.48 6.51 8.20
CA PHE A 22 -3.40 5.06 8.14
C PHE A 22 -3.19 4.47 9.53
N ARG A 23 -2.31 5.09 10.33
CA ARG A 23 -2.03 4.56 11.65
C ARG A 23 -3.26 4.57 12.54
N GLU A 24 -4.04 5.64 12.49
CA GLU A 24 -5.27 5.71 13.26
C GLU A 24 -6.23 4.60 12.88
N LYS A 25 -6.36 4.39 11.58
CA LYS A 25 -7.26 3.36 11.10
C LYS A 25 -6.73 1.96 11.39
N SER A 26 -5.43 1.78 11.28
CA SER A 26 -4.83 0.47 11.45
C SER A 26 -4.92 -0.02 12.88
N ILE A 27 -4.82 0.89 13.84
CA ILE A 27 -4.98 0.52 15.25
C ILE A 27 -6.39 -0.02 15.48
N ARG A 28 -7.37 0.66 14.91
CA ARG A 28 -8.76 0.25 15.07
C ARG A 28 -9.06 -1.06 14.36
N ASP A 29 -8.46 -1.25 13.18
CA ASP A 29 -8.74 -2.40 12.34
C ASP A 29 -7.77 -3.56 12.54
N ASP A 30 -6.74 -3.35 13.36
CA ASP A 30 -5.69 -4.36 13.58
C ASP A 30 -5.07 -4.81 12.26
N PHE A 31 -4.71 -3.83 11.43
CA PHE A 31 -4.22 -4.09 10.08
C PHE A 31 -2.92 -3.32 9.86
N SER A 32 -1.81 -4.02 9.78
CA SER A 32 -0.49 -3.39 9.75
C SER A 32 -0.14 -2.85 8.36
N LEU A 33 0.81 -1.92 8.35
CA LEU A 33 1.32 -1.39 7.09
C LEU A 33 1.97 -2.50 6.25
N GLN A 34 2.66 -3.41 6.91
CA GLN A 34 3.28 -4.52 6.21
C GLN A 34 2.24 -5.37 5.47
N LYS A 35 1.11 -5.63 6.13
CA LYS A 35 0.04 -6.37 5.48
C LYS A 35 -0.52 -5.60 4.30
N LEU A 36 -0.74 -4.30 4.48
CA LEU A 36 -1.26 -3.49 3.38
C LEU A 36 -0.34 -3.52 2.19
N VAL A 37 0.96 -3.33 2.42
CA VAL A 37 1.92 -3.28 1.33
C VAL A 37 2.02 -4.61 0.61
N ASN A 38 2.15 -5.69 1.37
CA ASN A 38 2.30 -7.01 0.75
C ASN A 38 1.05 -7.42 -0.02
N ARG A 39 -0.12 -7.15 0.55
CA ARG A 39 -1.35 -7.48 -0.15
C ARG A 39 -1.56 -6.62 -1.38
N SER A 40 -1.16 -5.35 -1.30
CA SER A 40 -1.27 -4.46 -2.45
C SER A 40 -0.35 -4.90 -3.57
N ILE A 41 0.87 -5.31 -3.23
CA ILE A 41 1.81 -5.76 -4.25
C ILE A 41 1.32 -7.07 -4.88
N ASP A 42 0.79 -7.95 -4.07
CA ASP A 42 0.25 -9.20 -4.59
C ASP A 42 -0.86 -8.93 -5.60
N LEU A 43 -1.78 -8.03 -5.26
CA LEU A 43 -2.84 -7.66 -6.17
C LEU A 43 -2.31 -6.96 -7.41
N PHE A 44 -1.33 -6.08 -7.22
CA PHE A 44 -0.77 -5.37 -8.36
C PHE A 44 -0.15 -6.32 -9.37
N VAL A 45 0.52 -7.35 -8.88
CA VAL A 45 1.19 -8.31 -9.76
C VAL A 45 0.20 -9.23 -10.46
N HIS A 46 -0.86 -9.64 -9.77
CA HIS A 46 -1.73 -10.69 -10.28
C HIS A 46 -3.11 -10.22 -10.75
N ASP A 47 -3.53 -9.02 -10.39
CA ASP A 47 -4.85 -8.52 -10.74
C ASP A 47 -4.69 -7.28 -11.60
N GLU A 48 -4.97 -7.44 -12.89
CA GLU A 48 -4.74 -6.35 -13.84
C GLU A 48 -5.66 -5.17 -13.62
N GLU A 49 -6.86 -5.41 -13.12
CA GLU A 49 -7.78 -4.30 -12.84
C GLU A 49 -7.28 -3.47 -11.66
N PHE A 50 -6.79 -4.13 -10.64
CA PHE A 50 -6.22 -3.41 -9.51
C PHE A 50 -4.98 -2.62 -9.92
N ALA A 51 -4.12 -3.25 -10.73
CA ALA A 51 -2.92 -2.57 -11.20
C ALA A 51 -3.28 -1.32 -11.99
N LYS A 52 -4.28 -1.43 -12.85
CA LYS A 52 -4.71 -0.29 -13.64
C LYS A 52 -5.27 0.82 -12.76
N THR A 53 -6.08 0.45 -11.80
CA THR A 53 -6.66 1.43 -10.87
C THR A 53 -5.56 2.19 -10.15
N ILE A 54 -4.57 1.49 -9.65
CA ILE A 54 -3.47 2.12 -8.91
C ILE A 54 -2.64 3.01 -9.82
N LYS A 55 -2.35 2.55 -11.04
CA LYS A 55 -1.56 3.35 -11.96
C LYS A 55 -2.27 4.62 -12.37
N ASP A 56 -3.60 4.55 -12.51
CA ASP A 56 -4.38 5.71 -12.93
C ASP A 56 -4.66 6.67 -11.78
N TYR A 57 -4.37 6.27 -10.57
CA TYR A 57 -4.68 7.05 -9.38
C TYR A 57 -3.45 7.92 -9.06
N ASP A 58 -3.30 9.00 -9.81
CA ASP A 58 -2.04 9.72 -9.81
C ASP A 58 -2.05 11.04 -9.06
N ASN A 59 -3.20 11.58 -8.69
CA ASN A 59 -3.24 12.88 -8.01
C ASN A 59 -3.62 12.79 -6.54
N LEU A 60 -3.92 11.61 -6.05
CA LEU A 60 -4.33 11.40 -4.67
C LEU A 60 -5.41 12.39 -4.25
N GLU A 61 -6.45 12.46 -5.06
CA GLU A 61 -7.49 13.49 -4.88
C GLU A 61 -8.11 13.46 -3.49
N LYS A 62 -8.22 12.27 -2.92
CA LYS A 62 -8.85 12.14 -1.61
C LYS A 62 -8.03 12.74 -0.50
N SER A 63 -6.74 12.84 -0.68
CA SER A 63 -5.87 13.47 0.31
C SER A 63 -5.50 14.89 -0.06
N GLY A 64 -5.79 15.28 -1.30
CA GLY A 64 -5.44 16.62 -1.76
C GLY A 64 -3.99 16.79 -2.15
N SER A 65 -3.27 15.68 -2.29
CA SER A 65 -1.86 15.72 -2.66
C SER A 65 -1.68 15.34 -4.12
N LYS A 66 -0.65 15.93 -4.72
CA LYS A 66 -0.21 15.50 -6.04
C LYS A 66 0.93 14.54 -5.87
N TYR A 67 0.76 13.36 -6.36
CA TYR A 67 1.81 12.37 -6.20
C TYR A 67 1.70 11.33 -7.32
#